data_14349d7f3e7a4a647caa3763709afa24
#
_entry.id   14349d7f3e7a4a647caa3763709afa24
#
_cell.length_a   1.000
_cell.length_b   1.000
_cell.length_c   1.000
_cell.angle_alpha   90.00
_cell.angle_beta   90.00
_cell.angle_gamma   90.00
#
_symmetry.space_group_name_H-M   'P 1'
#
loop_
_entity.id
_entity.type
_entity.pdbx_description
1 polymer ?
#
loop_
_entity_poly.entity_id
_entity_poly.type
_entity_poly.pdbx_seq_one_letter_code
_entity_poly.pdbx_strand_id
1 'polypeptide(L)'
;MSPAEGRFTVGLLAMDGAMPSCYTGVMDLLKIAQKLAQLRDPATKLRLESVLVGARGQATISLDGGLVIGPVHSPDRALDLLLVPGYMHASVHDALERVRGYGPEIELLRALSLRGVPLAANCCGSLLLAEAGLLDGHEATTSWWLDGAFRSRYPRVRLDVQRMVVEDGNIATTGASTAVMGYLLQVLSRVADPALAQNTARMMLLDPDRTSQAPYISLALAERPRHSLSEKAEGFLQRELHRELTIAELARHCGTSERSLLRHFRQHYNASPLAHLQHLRVERAKALLETTLLSFDEIVERCGYSDTSSFRKLFKRATSLMPADYRERFRLRPH
;
A
#
# COMPACT_ATOMS: atom_id res chain seq x y z
N MET A 1 1.99 9.06 -21.87
CA MET A 1 0.66 8.60 -22.29
C MET A 1 -0.08 9.79 -22.86
N SER A 2 -0.34 9.80 -24.17
CA SER A 2 -1.21 10.84 -24.79
C SER A 2 -2.51 10.13 -25.19
N PRO A 3 -3.69 10.68 -24.86
CA PRO A 3 -4.96 10.06 -25.20
C PRO A 3 -5.11 10.05 -26.73
N ALA A 4 -5.34 8.87 -27.30
CA ALA A 4 -5.68 8.75 -28.74
C ALA A 4 -7.03 9.46 -28.96
N GLU A 5 -7.06 10.45 -29.86
CA GLU A 5 -8.27 11.22 -30.21
C GLU A 5 -8.97 11.88 -29.00
N GLY A 6 -8.25 12.18 -27.91
CA GLY A 6 -8.82 12.79 -26.69
C GLY A 6 -9.56 11.81 -25.76
N ARG A 7 -9.60 10.50 -26.06
CA ARG A 7 -10.21 9.48 -25.17
C ARG A 7 -9.12 8.78 -24.33
N PHE A 8 -9.40 8.60 -23.05
CA PHE A 8 -8.57 7.81 -22.14
C PHE A 8 -9.46 6.82 -21.39
N THR A 9 -9.25 5.53 -21.64
CA THR A 9 -10.07 4.43 -21.12
C THR A 9 -9.29 3.63 -20.07
N VAL A 10 -9.78 3.66 -18.83
CA VAL A 10 -9.28 2.84 -17.73
C VAL A 10 -10.10 1.55 -17.63
N GLY A 11 -9.45 0.42 -17.93
CA GLY A 11 -10.00 -0.90 -17.63
C GLY A 11 -9.92 -1.17 -16.13
N LEU A 12 -10.98 -1.69 -15.55
CA LEU A 12 -11.02 -2.19 -14.18
C LEU A 12 -11.14 -3.69 -14.25
N LEU A 13 -10.13 -4.44 -13.80
CA LEU A 13 -10.16 -5.91 -13.86
C LEU A 13 -11.32 -6.43 -13.02
N ALA A 14 -12.23 -7.15 -13.64
CA ALA A 14 -13.42 -7.70 -13.00
C ALA A 14 -13.03 -8.93 -12.16
N MET A 15 -13.11 -8.79 -10.83
CA MET A 15 -12.72 -9.81 -9.85
C MET A 15 -13.79 -9.96 -8.78
N ASP A 16 -14.30 -11.18 -8.60
CA ASP A 16 -15.19 -11.49 -7.48
C ASP A 16 -14.46 -11.36 -6.14
N GLY A 17 -15.14 -10.82 -5.13
CA GLY A 17 -14.58 -10.59 -3.80
C GLY A 17 -13.62 -9.40 -3.70
N ALA A 18 -13.48 -8.61 -4.75
CA ALA A 18 -12.66 -7.39 -4.70
C ALA A 18 -13.32 -6.28 -3.86
N MET A 19 -12.52 -5.35 -3.39
CA MET A 19 -13.00 -4.20 -2.59
C MET A 19 -13.83 -3.25 -3.44
N PRO A 20 -15.08 -2.91 -3.05
CA PRO A 20 -15.95 -1.98 -3.79
C PRO A 20 -15.30 -0.63 -4.08
N SER A 21 -14.59 -0.05 -3.11
CA SER A 21 -13.93 1.25 -3.26
C SER A 21 -12.88 1.31 -4.36
N CYS A 22 -12.29 0.16 -4.73
CA CYS A 22 -11.34 0.07 -5.85
C CYS A 22 -12.01 0.28 -7.22
N TYR A 23 -13.31 0.09 -7.30
CA TYR A 23 -14.10 0.36 -8.51
C TYR A 23 -14.81 1.70 -8.42
N THR A 24 -15.66 1.87 -7.42
CA THR A 24 -16.51 3.05 -7.28
C THR A 24 -15.70 4.33 -7.14
N GLY A 25 -14.63 4.32 -6.33
CA GLY A 25 -13.78 5.48 -6.17
C GLY A 25 -13.05 5.88 -7.46
N VAL A 26 -12.59 4.91 -8.26
CA VAL A 26 -11.97 5.17 -9.57
C VAL A 26 -13.01 5.75 -10.55
N MET A 27 -14.21 5.16 -10.58
CA MET A 27 -15.31 5.64 -11.42
C MET A 27 -15.69 7.09 -11.05
N ASP A 28 -15.78 7.38 -9.76
CA ASP A 28 -16.10 8.73 -9.28
C ASP A 28 -15.00 9.74 -9.63
N LEU A 29 -13.73 9.40 -9.43
CA LEU A 29 -12.61 10.26 -9.79
C LEU A 29 -12.64 10.64 -11.27
N LEU A 30 -12.81 9.67 -12.17
CA LEU A 30 -12.86 9.91 -13.61
C LEU A 30 -14.09 10.72 -14.02
N LYS A 31 -15.27 10.45 -13.42
CA LYS A 31 -16.50 11.22 -13.67
C LYS A 31 -16.37 12.67 -13.20
N ILE A 32 -15.80 12.90 -12.01
CA ILE A 32 -15.57 14.24 -11.48
C ILE A 32 -14.59 15.00 -12.38
N ALA A 33 -13.46 14.37 -12.75
CA ALA A 33 -12.50 14.96 -13.65
C ALA A 33 -13.12 15.30 -15.02
N GLN A 34 -13.91 14.39 -15.59
CA GLN A 34 -14.64 14.65 -16.84
C GLN A 34 -15.59 15.84 -16.72
N LYS A 35 -16.34 15.93 -15.61
CA LYS A 35 -17.26 17.05 -15.36
C LYS A 35 -16.52 18.38 -15.22
N LEU A 36 -15.41 18.39 -14.49
CA LEU A 36 -14.56 19.58 -14.34
C LEU A 36 -13.96 20.02 -15.67
N ALA A 37 -13.51 19.09 -16.51
CA ALA A 37 -13.00 19.40 -17.83
C ALA A 37 -14.08 20.09 -18.71
N GLN A 38 -15.31 19.55 -18.71
CA GLN A 38 -16.44 20.12 -19.43
C GLN A 38 -16.88 21.49 -18.89
N LEU A 39 -16.83 21.71 -17.56
CA LEU A 39 -17.13 23.01 -16.96
C LEU A 39 -16.08 24.07 -17.34
N ARG A 40 -14.81 23.66 -17.45
CA ARG A 40 -13.73 24.56 -17.84
C ARG A 40 -13.76 24.87 -19.36
N ASP A 41 -14.04 23.88 -20.17
CA ASP A 41 -14.14 23.98 -21.63
C ASP A 41 -15.31 23.11 -22.13
N PRO A 42 -16.49 23.69 -22.39
CA PRO A 42 -17.66 22.97 -22.91
C PRO A 42 -17.41 22.28 -24.27
N ALA A 43 -16.42 22.76 -25.05
CA ALA A 43 -16.06 22.18 -26.34
C ALA A 43 -14.96 21.09 -26.23
N THR A 44 -14.53 20.76 -25.02
CA THR A 44 -13.46 19.78 -24.82
C THR A 44 -13.75 18.43 -25.49
N LYS A 45 -12.77 17.91 -26.21
CA LYS A 45 -12.81 16.55 -26.78
C LYS A 45 -12.35 15.49 -25.80
N LEU A 46 -11.83 15.87 -24.62
CA LEU A 46 -11.39 14.93 -23.59
C LEU A 46 -12.55 14.04 -23.18
N ARG A 47 -12.29 12.73 -23.18
CA ARG A 47 -13.23 11.69 -22.70
C ARG A 47 -12.48 10.75 -21.76
N LEU A 48 -12.87 10.78 -20.50
CA LEU A 48 -12.33 9.93 -19.43
C LEU A 48 -13.36 8.85 -19.11
N GLU A 49 -13.04 7.61 -19.38
CA GLU A 49 -13.96 6.49 -19.25
C GLU A 49 -13.36 5.38 -18.36
N SER A 50 -14.21 4.67 -17.65
CA SER A 50 -13.87 3.40 -16.99
C SER A 50 -14.77 2.29 -17.50
N VAL A 51 -14.19 1.10 -17.67
CA VAL A 51 -14.90 -0.10 -18.11
C VAL A 51 -14.48 -1.30 -17.29
N LEU A 52 -15.44 -2.16 -16.91
CA LEU A 52 -15.10 -3.44 -16.30
C LEU A 52 -14.67 -4.41 -17.39
N VAL A 53 -13.53 -5.07 -17.18
CA VAL A 53 -12.93 -6.02 -18.13
C VAL A 53 -12.74 -7.36 -17.46
N GLY A 54 -13.34 -8.42 -17.99
CA GLY A 54 -13.37 -9.74 -17.38
C GLY A 54 -12.55 -10.78 -18.11
N ALA A 55 -11.99 -11.72 -17.34
CA ALA A 55 -11.28 -12.89 -17.85
C ALA A 55 -12.17 -14.13 -18.00
N ARG A 56 -13.37 -14.13 -17.40
CA ARG A 56 -14.23 -15.32 -17.27
C ARG A 56 -15.50 -15.31 -18.12
N GLY A 57 -15.74 -14.23 -18.88
CA GLY A 57 -16.95 -14.09 -19.71
C GLY A 57 -18.24 -13.84 -18.91
N GLN A 58 -18.15 -13.56 -17.60
CA GLN A 58 -19.32 -13.24 -16.77
C GLN A 58 -19.88 -11.85 -17.12
N ALA A 59 -21.20 -11.66 -16.96
CA ALA A 59 -21.86 -10.38 -17.22
C ALA A 59 -21.70 -9.39 -16.06
N THR A 60 -21.56 -9.90 -14.84
CA THR A 60 -21.44 -9.13 -13.60
C THR A 60 -20.42 -9.77 -12.68
N ILE A 61 -19.96 -9.03 -11.64
CA ILE A 61 -19.14 -9.55 -10.55
C ILE A 61 -19.78 -9.20 -9.21
N SER A 62 -19.54 -10.07 -8.23
CA SER A 62 -19.94 -9.87 -6.83
C SER A 62 -18.74 -9.37 -6.02
N LEU A 63 -18.83 -8.14 -5.54
CA LEU A 63 -17.79 -7.52 -4.71
C LEU A 63 -17.93 -7.95 -3.24
N ASP A 64 -16.90 -7.69 -2.45
CA ASP A 64 -16.99 -7.85 -1.01
C ASP A 64 -18.14 -7.01 -0.43
N GLY A 65 -18.86 -7.56 0.55
CA GLY A 65 -20.08 -6.95 1.11
C GLY A 65 -21.35 -7.13 0.26
N GLY A 66 -21.30 -7.96 -0.83
CA GLY A 66 -22.48 -8.36 -1.59
C GLY A 66 -22.96 -7.37 -2.66
N LEU A 67 -22.17 -6.31 -2.94
CA LEU A 67 -22.47 -5.41 -4.04
C LEU A 67 -22.20 -6.09 -5.39
N VAL A 68 -23.18 -6.09 -6.29
CA VAL A 68 -23.04 -6.62 -7.66
C VAL A 68 -22.88 -5.46 -8.64
N ILE A 69 -21.86 -5.52 -9.50
CA ILE A 69 -21.60 -4.50 -10.52
C ILE A 69 -21.42 -5.13 -11.90
N GLY A 70 -21.75 -4.35 -12.94
CA GLY A 70 -21.63 -4.70 -14.35
C GLY A 70 -22.05 -3.51 -15.24
N PRO A 71 -22.08 -3.68 -16.56
CA PRO A 71 -21.70 -4.89 -17.30
C PRO A 71 -20.19 -5.11 -17.36
N VAL A 72 -19.77 -6.37 -17.41
CA VAL A 72 -18.38 -6.76 -17.67
C VAL A 72 -18.18 -6.94 -19.18
N HIS A 73 -17.12 -6.35 -19.70
CA HIS A 73 -16.77 -6.36 -21.13
C HIS A 73 -15.65 -7.34 -21.46
N SER A 74 -15.55 -7.72 -22.74
CA SER A 74 -14.44 -8.50 -23.28
C SER A 74 -13.09 -7.75 -23.10
N PRO A 75 -11.99 -8.49 -22.86
CA PRO A 75 -10.63 -7.93 -22.77
C PRO A 75 -10.05 -7.46 -24.13
N ASP A 76 -10.75 -7.68 -25.25
CA ASP A 76 -10.30 -7.23 -26.57
C ASP A 76 -10.47 -5.73 -26.80
N ARG A 77 -11.17 -5.07 -25.89
CA ARG A 77 -11.38 -3.62 -25.93
C ARG A 77 -10.05 -2.87 -25.79
N ALA A 78 -9.90 -1.78 -26.54
CA ALA A 78 -8.75 -0.91 -26.40
C ALA A 78 -8.75 -0.22 -25.02
N LEU A 79 -7.65 -0.35 -24.31
CA LEU A 79 -7.44 0.20 -22.97
C LEU A 79 -6.13 1.02 -22.96
N ASP A 80 -6.18 2.20 -22.32
CA ASP A 80 -5.00 3.02 -22.08
C ASP A 80 -4.31 2.66 -20.75
N LEU A 81 -5.04 2.04 -19.84
CA LEU A 81 -4.58 1.54 -18.56
C LEU A 81 -5.50 0.42 -18.09
N LEU A 82 -4.96 -0.68 -17.55
CA LEU A 82 -5.74 -1.65 -16.77
C LEU A 82 -5.37 -1.54 -15.29
N LEU A 83 -6.39 -1.39 -14.44
CA LEU A 83 -6.25 -1.38 -12.99
C LEU A 83 -6.67 -2.72 -12.40
N VAL A 84 -5.76 -3.34 -11.63
CA VAL A 84 -6.00 -4.54 -10.82
C VAL A 84 -6.42 -4.10 -9.42
N PRO A 85 -7.65 -4.40 -8.98
CA PRO A 85 -8.14 -3.98 -7.68
C PRO A 85 -7.50 -4.78 -6.53
N GLY A 86 -7.54 -4.23 -5.32
CA GLY A 86 -7.35 -5.00 -4.10
C GLY A 86 -8.59 -5.82 -3.77
N TYR A 87 -8.42 -6.86 -2.98
CA TYR A 87 -9.49 -7.72 -2.48
C TYR A 87 -9.41 -7.88 -0.96
N MET A 88 -10.55 -8.14 -0.32
CA MET A 88 -10.59 -8.36 1.12
C MET A 88 -9.98 -9.73 1.46
N HIS A 89 -9.28 -9.78 2.58
CA HIS A 89 -8.66 -11.01 3.10
C HIS A 89 -8.68 -10.98 4.62
N ALA A 90 -8.84 -12.15 5.23
CA ALA A 90 -8.89 -12.29 6.69
C ALA A 90 -7.49 -12.29 7.32
N SER A 91 -6.46 -12.65 6.56
CA SER A 91 -5.06 -12.74 7.00
C SER A 91 -4.11 -12.59 5.82
N VAL A 92 -2.83 -12.38 6.09
CA VAL A 92 -1.78 -12.40 5.05
C VAL A 92 -1.73 -13.76 4.35
N HIS A 93 -1.91 -14.85 5.09
CA HIS A 93 -1.99 -16.18 4.50
C HIS A 93 -3.18 -16.31 3.56
N ASP A 94 -4.38 -15.86 3.97
CA ASP A 94 -5.59 -15.85 3.13
C ASP A 94 -5.38 -15.01 1.87
N ALA A 95 -4.70 -13.86 1.97
CA ALA A 95 -4.38 -13.04 0.79
C ALA A 95 -3.56 -13.82 -0.25
N LEU A 96 -2.54 -14.56 0.20
CA LEU A 96 -1.69 -15.38 -0.67
C LEU A 96 -2.41 -16.61 -1.26
N GLU A 97 -3.32 -17.24 -0.49
CA GLU A 97 -4.09 -18.39 -0.97
C GLU A 97 -5.14 -17.97 -2.02
N ARG A 98 -5.81 -16.82 -1.82
CA ARG A 98 -6.80 -16.28 -2.78
C ARG A 98 -6.22 -16.02 -4.17
N VAL A 99 -4.95 -15.65 -4.27
CA VAL A 99 -4.27 -15.46 -5.57
C VAL A 99 -4.40 -16.70 -6.46
N ARG A 100 -4.37 -17.90 -5.89
CA ARG A 100 -4.54 -19.17 -6.66
C ARG A 100 -5.89 -19.29 -7.35
N GLY A 101 -6.92 -18.66 -6.82
CA GLY A 101 -8.26 -18.63 -7.39
C GLY A 101 -8.41 -17.69 -8.61
N TYR A 102 -7.43 -16.81 -8.84
CA TYR A 102 -7.44 -15.80 -9.89
C TYR A 102 -6.61 -16.22 -11.13
N GLY A 103 -6.50 -17.52 -11.41
CA GLY A 103 -5.76 -18.03 -12.56
C GLY A 103 -6.14 -17.39 -13.90
N PRO A 104 -7.43 -17.32 -14.30
CA PRO A 104 -7.84 -16.66 -15.53
C PRO A 104 -7.48 -15.16 -15.59
N GLU A 105 -7.57 -14.45 -14.48
CA GLU A 105 -7.18 -13.04 -14.38
C GLU A 105 -5.67 -12.88 -14.56
N ILE A 106 -4.86 -13.77 -13.97
CA ILE A 106 -3.39 -13.78 -14.12
C ILE A 106 -3.01 -14.01 -15.59
N GLU A 107 -3.63 -14.95 -16.29
CA GLU A 107 -3.40 -15.16 -17.71
C GLU A 107 -3.79 -13.94 -18.56
N LEU A 108 -4.92 -13.31 -18.25
CA LEU A 108 -5.32 -12.07 -18.89
C LEU A 108 -4.29 -10.94 -18.67
N LEU A 109 -3.75 -10.79 -17.46
CA LEU A 109 -2.70 -9.81 -17.16
C LEU A 109 -1.45 -10.02 -18.01
N ARG A 110 -1.01 -11.30 -18.19
CA ARG A 110 0.10 -11.65 -19.07
C ARG A 110 -0.18 -11.27 -20.53
N ALA A 111 -1.38 -11.61 -21.02
CA ALA A 111 -1.78 -11.30 -22.39
C ALA A 111 -1.85 -9.80 -22.67
N LEU A 112 -2.40 -9.00 -21.74
CA LEU A 112 -2.47 -7.55 -21.88
C LEU A 112 -1.10 -6.89 -21.78
N SER A 113 -0.21 -7.38 -20.90
CA SER A 113 1.17 -6.93 -20.81
C SER A 113 1.93 -7.16 -22.13
N LEU A 114 1.77 -8.34 -22.76
CA LEU A 114 2.36 -8.64 -24.08
C LEU A 114 1.83 -7.73 -25.19
N ARG A 115 0.59 -7.26 -25.07
CA ARG A 115 -0.01 -6.27 -25.99
C ARG A 115 0.46 -4.84 -25.71
N GLY A 116 1.30 -4.63 -24.70
CA GLY A 116 1.81 -3.32 -24.32
C GLY A 116 0.83 -2.46 -23.53
N VAL A 117 -0.28 -3.01 -23.03
CA VAL A 117 -1.24 -2.28 -22.20
C VAL A 117 -0.58 -1.96 -20.85
N PRO A 118 -0.53 -0.69 -20.42
CA PRO A 118 -0.05 -0.33 -19.10
C PRO A 118 -0.91 -0.96 -18.01
N LEU A 119 -0.26 -1.53 -16.98
CA LEU A 119 -0.92 -2.20 -15.87
C LEU A 119 -0.68 -1.43 -14.57
N ALA A 120 -1.72 -1.26 -13.77
CA ALA A 120 -1.59 -0.74 -12.42
C ALA A 120 -2.26 -1.67 -11.42
N ALA A 121 -1.62 -1.90 -10.27
CA ALA A 121 -2.22 -2.72 -9.21
C ALA A 121 -2.35 -1.95 -7.90
N ASN A 122 -3.51 -2.08 -7.27
CA ASN A 122 -3.78 -1.45 -5.98
C ASN A 122 -3.70 -2.49 -4.86
N CYS A 123 -3.05 -2.12 -3.75
CA CYS A 123 -3.06 -2.90 -2.52
C CYS A 123 -2.55 -4.34 -2.77
N CYS A 124 -3.25 -5.37 -2.27
CA CYS A 124 -2.96 -6.78 -2.52
C CYS A 124 -3.18 -7.23 -3.99
N GLY A 125 -3.77 -6.40 -4.84
CA GLY A 125 -3.81 -6.65 -6.29
C GLY A 125 -2.42 -6.79 -6.92
N SER A 126 -1.38 -6.19 -6.31
CA SER A 126 0.02 -6.38 -6.69
C SER A 126 0.50 -7.84 -6.62
N LEU A 127 -0.14 -8.67 -5.78
CA LEU A 127 0.13 -10.10 -5.71
C LEU A 127 -0.20 -10.81 -7.03
N LEU A 128 -1.25 -10.36 -7.75
CA LEU A 128 -1.60 -10.95 -9.05
C LEU A 128 -0.53 -10.62 -10.11
N LEU A 129 0.00 -9.40 -10.12
CA LEU A 129 1.10 -9.03 -11.02
C LEU A 129 2.38 -9.81 -10.69
N ALA A 130 2.67 -10.01 -9.39
CA ALA A 130 3.81 -10.80 -8.95
C ALA A 130 3.65 -12.29 -9.33
N GLU A 131 2.48 -12.89 -9.13
CA GLU A 131 2.18 -14.28 -9.51
C GLU A 131 2.18 -14.47 -11.04
N ALA A 132 1.81 -13.43 -11.79
CA ALA A 132 1.97 -13.41 -13.25
C ALA A 132 3.45 -13.36 -13.70
N GLY A 133 4.41 -13.13 -12.79
CA GLY A 133 5.83 -12.94 -13.09
C GLY A 133 6.16 -11.55 -13.66
N LEU A 134 5.19 -10.64 -13.69
CA LEU A 134 5.33 -9.33 -14.31
C LEU A 134 6.13 -8.33 -13.46
N LEU A 135 6.33 -8.63 -12.17
CA LEU A 135 7.12 -7.78 -11.27
C LEU A 135 8.57 -8.28 -11.08
N ASP A 136 8.96 -9.40 -11.68
CA ASP A 136 10.31 -9.93 -11.54
C ASP A 136 11.38 -8.96 -12.06
N GLY A 137 12.31 -8.55 -11.19
CA GLY A 137 13.36 -7.58 -11.50
C GLY A 137 12.90 -6.11 -11.49
N HIS A 138 11.61 -5.85 -11.26
CA HIS A 138 11.06 -4.50 -11.17
C HIS A 138 11.01 -3.97 -9.74
N GLU A 139 10.96 -2.64 -9.60
CA GLU A 139 10.58 -1.98 -8.36
C GLU A 139 9.06 -2.05 -8.21
N ALA A 140 8.60 -2.28 -6.97
CA ALA A 140 7.18 -2.34 -6.68
C ALA A 140 6.86 -1.88 -5.24
N THR A 141 5.61 -1.56 -4.99
CA THR A 141 5.05 -1.42 -3.65
C THR A 141 3.81 -2.31 -3.50
N THR A 142 3.35 -2.48 -2.29
CA THR A 142 2.12 -3.16 -1.93
C THR A 142 1.60 -2.58 -0.62
N SER A 143 0.53 -3.12 -0.06
CA SER A 143 0.13 -2.79 1.31
C SER A 143 1.23 -3.19 2.30
N TRP A 144 1.60 -2.28 3.18
CA TRP A 144 2.73 -2.43 4.09
C TRP A 144 2.65 -3.70 4.98
N TRP A 145 1.44 -4.16 5.33
CA TRP A 145 1.26 -5.38 6.14
C TRP A 145 1.57 -6.68 5.39
N LEU A 146 1.71 -6.63 4.06
CA LEU A 146 2.09 -7.77 3.22
C LEU A 146 3.62 -7.90 3.02
N ASP A 147 4.43 -6.95 3.50
CA ASP A 147 5.87 -6.84 3.21
C ASP A 147 6.62 -8.15 3.37
N GLY A 148 6.57 -8.76 4.55
CA GLY A 148 7.33 -9.98 4.85
C GLY A 148 6.92 -11.17 3.97
N ALA A 149 5.62 -11.38 3.79
CA ALA A 149 5.09 -12.47 3.00
C ALA A 149 5.34 -12.28 1.49
N PHE A 150 5.22 -11.03 1.02
CA PHE A 150 5.49 -10.69 -0.38
C PHE A 150 6.95 -10.94 -0.74
N ARG A 151 7.90 -10.45 0.07
CA ARG A 151 9.35 -10.71 -0.14
C ARG A 151 9.71 -12.18 -0.09
N SER A 152 9.09 -12.93 0.82
CA SER A 152 9.32 -14.37 0.94
C SER A 152 8.87 -15.14 -0.30
N ARG A 153 7.69 -14.79 -0.85
CA ARG A 153 7.09 -15.48 -1.99
C ARG A 153 7.65 -15.02 -3.34
N TYR A 154 7.98 -13.73 -3.47
CA TYR A 154 8.44 -13.11 -4.71
C TYR A 154 9.81 -12.42 -4.54
N PRO A 155 10.88 -13.18 -4.26
CA PRO A 155 12.19 -12.62 -3.88
C PRO A 155 12.91 -11.88 -5.02
N ARG A 156 12.43 -11.98 -6.25
CA ARG A 156 12.98 -11.26 -7.41
C ARG A 156 12.40 -9.85 -7.58
N VAL A 157 11.38 -9.48 -6.80
CA VAL A 157 10.79 -8.15 -6.83
C VAL A 157 11.54 -7.21 -5.88
N ARG A 158 11.90 -6.02 -6.36
CA ARG A 158 12.50 -4.95 -5.53
C ARG A 158 11.40 -4.18 -4.82
N LEU A 159 10.90 -4.73 -3.71
CA LEU A 159 9.76 -4.19 -2.99
C LEU A 159 10.15 -3.02 -2.08
N ASP A 160 9.42 -1.90 -2.15
CA ASP A 160 9.49 -0.78 -1.21
C ASP A 160 8.08 -0.40 -0.71
N VAL A 161 7.71 -0.92 0.45
CA VAL A 161 6.40 -0.68 1.07
C VAL A 161 6.26 0.69 1.73
N GLN A 162 7.31 1.50 1.79
CA GLN A 162 7.20 2.87 2.29
C GLN A 162 6.63 3.81 1.23
N ARG A 163 6.86 3.52 -0.04
CA ARG A 163 6.34 4.34 -1.14
C ARG A 163 4.85 4.10 -1.33
N MET A 164 4.11 5.19 -1.56
CA MET A 164 2.67 5.13 -1.86
C MET A 164 2.40 4.61 -3.27
N VAL A 165 3.22 5.02 -4.23
CA VAL A 165 3.15 4.66 -5.65
C VAL A 165 4.56 4.32 -6.13
N VAL A 166 4.70 3.24 -6.88
CA VAL A 166 5.91 2.87 -7.62
C VAL A 166 5.51 2.64 -9.07
N GLU A 167 6.15 3.35 -9.98
CA GLU A 167 6.06 3.12 -11.43
C GLU A 167 7.43 2.62 -11.92
N ASP A 168 7.44 1.48 -12.62
CA ASP A 168 8.63 0.93 -13.27
C ASP A 168 8.22 0.36 -14.65
N GLY A 169 8.71 1.00 -15.71
CA GLY A 169 8.31 0.69 -17.08
C GLY A 169 6.81 0.94 -17.32
N ASN A 170 6.11 -0.08 -17.79
CA ASN A 170 4.67 -0.05 -18.09
C ASN A 170 3.81 -0.53 -16.91
N ILE A 171 4.41 -0.71 -15.74
CA ILE A 171 3.73 -1.25 -14.56
C ILE A 171 3.76 -0.22 -13.43
N ALA A 172 2.61 0.00 -12.81
CA ALA A 172 2.49 0.76 -11.58
C ALA A 172 1.95 -0.13 -10.45
N THR A 173 2.45 0.06 -9.26
CA THR A 173 1.90 -0.55 -8.06
C THR A 173 1.62 0.52 -7.02
N THR A 174 0.52 0.38 -6.30
CA THR A 174 0.14 1.35 -5.28
C THR A 174 -0.06 0.65 -3.92
N GLY A 175 0.17 1.39 -2.87
CA GLY A 175 0.04 0.91 -1.50
C GLY A 175 -1.39 0.60 -1.09
N ALA A 176 -1.68 0.79 0.20
CA ALA A 176 -2.96 0.43 0.77
C ALA A 176 -4.13 1.25 0.22
N SER A 177 -5.25 0.59 0.06
CA SER A 177 -6.61 1.10 -0.23
C SER A 177 -6.67 2.36 -1.12
N THR A 178 -6.60 3.55 -0.53
CA THR A 178 -6.79 4.84 -1.24
C THR A 178 -5.56 5.32 -2.02
N ALA A 179 -4.44 4.59 -1.99
CA ALA A 179 -3.21 4.98 -2.69
C ALA A 179 -3.41 5.08 -4.21
N VAL A 180 -4.31 4.27 -4.77
CA VAL A 180 -4.69 4.30 -6.19
C VAL A 180 -5.22 5.66 -6.63
N MET A 181 -5.87 6.42 -5.73
CA MET A 181 -6.39 7.76 -6.06
C MET A 181 -5.25 8.72 -6.38
N GLY A 182 -4.18 8.70 -5.58
CA GLY A 182 -2.97 9.49 -5.84
C GLY A 182 -2.32 9.15 -7.18
N TYR A 183 -2.24 7.85 -7.50
CA TYR A 183 -1.76 7.41 -8.81
C TYR A 183 -2.62 7.93 -9.97
N LEU A 184 -3.95 7.81 -9.85
CA LEU A 184 -4.86 8.29 -10.89
C LEU A 184 -4.81 9.82 -11.07
N LEU A 185 -4.57 10.60 -10.00
CA LEU A 185 -4.31 12.03 -10.13
C LEU A 185 -3.03 12.32 -10.92
N GLN A 186 -1.96 11.53 -10.72
CA GLN A 186 -0.74 11.62 -11.52
C GLN A 186 -1.00 11.23 -12.98
N VAL A 187 -1.76 10.18 -13.25
CA VAL A 187 -2.21 9.81 -14.60
C VAL A 187 -3.01 10.94 -15.22
N LEU A 188 -4.00 11.49 -14.52
CA LEU A 188 -4.83 12.61 -14.99
C LEU A 188 -4.00 13.85 -15.33
N SER A 189 -2.98 14.17 -14.52
CA SER A 189 -2.04 15.25 -14.78
C SER A 189 -1.26 15.06 -16.08
N ARG A 190 -0.94 13.80 -16.44
CA ARG A 190 -0.20 13.46 -17.68
C ARG A 190 -1.09 13.40 -18.92
N VAL A 191 -2.33 12.90 -18.77
CA VAL A 191 -3.23 12.70 -19.93
C VAL A 191 -4.08 13.91 -20.26
N ALA A 192 -4.27 14.80 -19.30
CA ALA A 192 -4.95 16.07 -19.49
C ALA A 192 -4.01 17.23 -19.15
N ASP A 193 -4.04 17.67 -17.90
CA ASP A 193 -3.14 18.72 -17.38
C ASP A 193 -3.10 18.73 -15.83
N PRO A 194 -2.06 19.34 -15.23
CA PRO A 194 -1.92 19.43 -13.77
C PRO A 194 -3.05 20.18 -13.07
N ALA A 195 -3.64 21.19 -13.72
CA ALA A 195 -4.71 21.98 -13.11
C ALA A 195 -6.00 21.18 -12.95
N LEU A 196 -6.33 20.33 -13.94
CA LEU A 196 -7.47 19.41 -13.84
C LEU A 196 -7.26 18.38 -12.73
N ALA A 197 -6.07 17.79 -12.64
CA ALA A 197 -5.72 16.85 -11.58
C ALA A 197 -5.85 17.49 -10.19
N GLN A 198 -5.31 18.71 -10.02
CA GLN A 198 -5.38 19.43 -8.75
C GLN A 198 -6.81 19.82 -8.36
N ASN A 199 -7.63 20.28 -9.31
CA ASN A 199 -9.03 20.60 -9.03
C ASN A 199 -9.84 19.34 -8.69
N THR A 200 -9.56 18.21 -9.35
CA THR A 200 -10.16 16.91 -9.01
C THR A 200 -9.78 16.49 -7.59
N ALA A 201 -8.50 16.62 -7.22
CA ALA A 201 -8.03 16.33 -5.87
C ALA A 201 -8.75 17.18 -4.81
N ARG A 202 -8.89 18.50 -5.05
CA ARG A 202 -9.62 19.42 -4.16
C ARG A 202 -11.09 19.03 -4.01
N MET A 203 -11.77 18.71 -5.10
CA MET A 203 -13.19 18.33 -5.08
C MET A 203 -13.44 17.03 -4.33
N MET A 204 -12.49 16.10 -4.39
CA MET A 204 -12.55 14.82 -3.68
C MET A 204 -11.87 14.85 -2.29
N LEU A 205 -11.37 15.99 -1.84
CA LEU A 205 -10.62 16.14 -0.58
C LEU A 205 -9.42 15.16 -0.48
N LEU A 206 -8.77 14.91 -1.62
CA LEU A 206 -7.56 14.09 -1.69
C LEU A 206 -6.32 14.96 -1.48
N ASP A 207 -5.38 14.46 -0.68
CA ASP A 207 -4.07 15.07 -0.50
C ASP A 207 -3.11 14.55 -1.58
N PRO A 208 -2.77 15.37 -2.61
CA PRO A 208 -1.88 14.94 -3.70
C PRO A 208 -0.43 14.77 -3.25
N ASP A 209 -0.03 15.39 -2.13
CA ASP A 209 1.33 15.36 -1.59
C ASP A 209 1.59 14.13 -0.73
N ARG A 210 0.59 13.27 -0.56
CA ARG A 210 0.73 12.01 0.17
C ARG A 210 1.51 10.99 -0.66
N THR A 211 2.85 10.96 -0.50
CA THR A 211 3.76 10.12 -1.29
C THR A 211 4.25 8.88 -0.57
N SER A 212 4.02 8.77 0.75
CA SER A 212 4.56 7.69 1.58
C SER A 212 3.49 7.01 2.44
N GLN A 213 3.58 5.67 2.56
CA GLN A 213 2.83 4.86 3.52
C GLN A 213 3.49 4.85 4.90
N ALA A 214 4.75 5.24 5.02
CA ALA A 214 5.53 5.12 6.25
C ALA A 214 4.85 5.68 7.50
N PRO A 215 4.16 6.83 7.47
CA PRO A 215 3.45 7.33 8.65
C PRO A 215 2.32 6.42 9.13
N TYR A 216 1.74 5.62 8.22
CA TYR A 216 0.57 4.76 8.47
C TYR A 216 0.95 3.32 8.83
N ILE A 217 2.23 2.94 8.69
CA ILE A 217 2.72 1.61 9.09
C ILE A 217 2.52 1.45 10.60
N SER A 218 1.88 0.37 11.01
CA SER A 218 1.64 0.03 12.41
C SER A 218 1.99 -1.43 12.69
N LEU A 219 2.99 -1.65 13.54
CA LEU A 219 3.35 -3.00 13.98
C LEU A 219 2.23 -3.69 14.79
N ALA A 220 1.33 -2.91 15.39
CA ALA A 220 0.19 -3.45 16.12
C ALA A 220 -0.84 -4.12 15.19
N LEU A 221 -0.91 -3.66 13.93
CA LEU A 221 -1.80 -4.19 12.89
C LEU A 221 -1.11 -5.21 11.97
N ALA A 222 0.23 -5.31 12.02
CA ALA A 222 0.96 -6.34 11.28
C ALA A 222 0.69 -7.72 11.87
N GLU A 223 0.49 -8.72 11.01
CA GLU A 223 0.40 -10.11 11.48
C GLU A 223 1.69 -10.51 12.18
N ARG A 224 1.54 -11.02 13.40
CA ARG A 224 2.66 -11.52 14.18
C ARG A 224 2.94 -12.96 13.80
N PRO A 225 4.21 -13.33 13.63
CA PRO A 225 4.56 -14.73 13.44
C PRO A 225 4.08 -15.55 14.64
N ARG A 226 3.21 -16.54 14.41
CA ARG A 226 2.74 -17.47 15.43
C ARG A 226 3.81 -18.51 15.74
N HIS A 227 4.88 -18.07 16.37
CA HIS A 227 5.99 -18.94 16.78
C HIS A 227 6.36 -18.61 18.21
N SER A 228 6.52 -19.63 19.05
CA SER A 228 6.77 -19.45 20.50
C SER A 228 8.01 -18.56 20.80
N LEU A 229 9.02 -18.62 19.96
CA LEU A 229 10.21 -17.77 20.07
C LEU A 229 9.91 -16.30 19.73
N SER A 230 9.10 -16.04 18.68
CA SER A 230 8.66 -14.69 18.32
C SER A 230 7.84 -14.06 19.44
N GLU A 231 6.88 -14.79 19.99
CA GLU A 231 6.00 -14.30 21.06
C GLU A 231 6.80 -13.97 22.33
N LYS A 232 7.74 -14.85 22.72
CA LYS A 232 8.63 -14.61 23.88
C LYS A 232 9.52 -13.39 23.67
N ALA A 233 10.14 -13.29 22.50
CA ALA A 233 11.03 -12.19 22.17
C ALA A 233 10.28 -10.86 22.14
N GLU A 234 9.15 -10.80 21.45
CA GLU A 234 8.35 -9.58 21.32
C GLU A 234 7.78 -9.12 22.65
N GLY A 235 7.22 -10.05 23.45
CA GLY A 235 6.74 -9.76 24.80
C GLY A 235 7.85 -9.21 25.72
N PHE A 236 9.08 -9.69 25.61
CA PHE A 236 10.22 -9.15 26.34
C PHE A 236 10.59 -7.75 25.83
N LEU A 237 10.75 -7.57 24.52
CA LEU A 237 11.09 -6.29 23.92
C LEU A 237 10.07 -5.20 24.26
N GLN A 238 8.76 -5.52 24.24
CA GLN A 238 7.70 -4.57 24.59
C GLN A 238 7.71 -4.16 26.06
N ARG A 239 8.01 -5.07 26.98
CA ARG A 239 8.12 -4.76 28.42
C ARG A 239 9.34 -3.90 28.72
N GLU A 240 10.46 -4.20 28.08
CA GLU A 240 11.76 -3.63 28.39
C GLU A 240 12.20 -2.50 27.44
N LEU A 241 11.31 -2.05 26.50
CA LEU A 241 11.65 -1.08 25.47
C LEU A 241 12.17 0.26 26.02
N HIS A 242 11.87 0.57 27.28
CA HIS A 242 12.22 1.81 27.96
C HIS A 242 13.69 1.87 28.44
N ARG A 243 14.45 0.79 28.31
CA ARG A 243 15.86 0.71 28.72
C ARG A 243 16.76 0.18 27.59
N GLU A 244 18.06 0.30 27.80
CA GLU A 244 19.02 -0.36 26.93
C GLU A 244 18.91 -1.88 27.05
N LEU A 245 18.96 -2.57 25.91
CA LEU A 245 18.86 -4.02 25.80
C LEU A 245 20.00 -4.56 24.94
N THR A 246 20.58 -5.67 25.41
CA THR A 246 21.57 -6.43 24.63
C THR A 246 20.92 -7.64 23.95
N ILE A 247 21.55 -8.07 22.84
CA ILE A 247 21.11 -9.29 22.14
C ILE A 247 21.27 -10.51 23.06
N ALA A 248 22.32 -10.51 23.90
CA ALA A 248 22.60 -11.57 24.86
C ALA A 248 21.47 -11.72 25.92
N GLU A 249 20.96 -10.60 26.43
CA GLU A 249 19.82 -10.60 27.37
C GLU A 249 18.56 -11.19 26.71
N LEU A 250 18.24 -10.72 25.51
CA LEU A 250 17.08 -11.22 24.77
C LEU A 250 17.22 -12.72 24.46
N ALA A 251 18.39 -13.16 24.02
CA ALA A 251 18.63 -14.57 23.72
C ALA A 251 18.49 -15.46 24.98
N ARG A 252 19.01 -15.00 26.11
CA ARG A 252 18.89 -15.67 27.41
C ARG A 252 17.42 -15.76 27.84
N HIS A 253 16.66 -14.66 27.73
CA HIS A 253 15.25 -14.66 28.06
C HIS A 253 14.45 -15.64 27.19
N CYS A 254 14.81 -15.74 25.90
CA CYS A 254 14.16 -16.63 24.96
C CYS A 254 14.61 -18.10 25.06
N GLY A 255 15.63 -18.41 25.89
CA GLY A 255 16.17 -19.76 26.00
C GLY A 255 16.88 -20.25 24.72
N THR A 256 17.55 -19.34 23.99
CA THR A 256 18.22 -19.64 22.72
C THR A 256 19.60 -18.97 22.63
N SER A 257 20.40 -19.37 21.62
CA SER A 257 21.67 -18.70 21.34
C SER A 257 21.44 -17.38 20.56
N GLU A 258 22.36 -16.41 20.70
CA GLU A 258 22.32 -15.15 19.91
C GLU A 258 22.27 -15.42 18.40
N ARG A 259 23.06 -16.39 17.92
CA ARG A 259 23.08 -16.77 16.51
C ARG A 259 21.72 -17.28 16.02
N SER A 260 21.06 -18.13 16.82
CA SER A 260 19.72 -18.65 16.51
C SER A 260 18.68 -17.55 16.55
N LEU A 261 18.76 -16.64 17.52
CA LEU A 261 17.88 -15.48 17.62
C LEU A 261 18.02 -14.53 16.42
N LEU A 262 19.26 -14.19 16.02
CA LEU A 262 19.53 -13.35 14.85
C LEU A 262 18.97 -13.96 13.56
N ARG A 263 19.17 -15.28 13.38
CA ARG A 263 18.63 -16.01 12.22
C ARG A 263 17.10 -15.99 12.24
N HIS A 264 16.48 -16.22 13.41
CA HIS A 264 15.03 -16.18 13.58
C HIS A 264 14.46 -14.81 13.23
N PHE A 265 15.05 -13.73 13.75
CA PHE A 265 14.60 -12.38 13.45
C PHE A 265 14.73 -12.04 11.96
N ARG A 266 15.82 -12.45 11.33
CA ARG A 266 16.01 -12.27 9.87
C ARG A 266 14.94 -13.01 9.06
N GLN A 267 14.58 -14.23 9.45
CA GLN A 267 13.58 -15.04 8.76
C GLN A 267 12.14 -14.53 8.94
N HIS A 268 11.78 -14.10 10.15
CA HIS A 268 10.39 -13.79 10.50
C HIS A 268 10.05 -12.31 10.51
N TYR A 269 11.03 -11.43 10.73
CA TYR A 269 10.84 -9.99 10.80
C TYR A 269 11.62 -9.22 9.71
N ASN A 270 12.42 -9.92 8.90
CA ASN A 270 13.35 -9.32 7.92
C ASN A 270 14.21 -8.20 8.53
N ALA A 271 14.52 -8.29 9.81
CA ALA A 271 15.23 -7.29 10.61
C ALA A 271 16.14 -7.96 11.65
N SER A 272 17.10 -7.21 12.18
CA SER A 272 17.81 -7.64 13.40
C SER A 272 16.92 -7.38 14.65
N PRO A 273 17.16 -8.08 15.80
CA PRO A 273 16.45 -7.80 17.05
C PRO A 273 16.53 -6.33 17.47
N LEU A 274 17.70 -5.70 17.29
CA LEU A 274 17.89 -4.28 17.61
C LEU A 274 17.10 -3.36 16.67
N ALA A 275 17.06 -3.66 15.38
CA ALA A 275 16.24 -2.90 14.42
C ALA A 275 14.74 -3.05 14.74
N HIS A 276 14.31 -4.26 15.13
CA HIS A 276 12.93 -4.49 15.56
C HIS A 276 12.59 -3.72 16.85
N LEU A 277 13.51 -3.69 17.84
CA LEU A 277 13.35 -2.84 19.03
C LEU A 277 13.21 -1.36 18.67
N GLN A 278 14.01 -0.86 17.72
CA GLN A 278 13.89 0.52 17.25
C GLN A 278 12.51 0.78 16.62
N HIS A 279 11.98 -0.15 15.85
CA HIS A 279 10.61 -0.05 15.32
C HIS A 279 9.56 -0.01 16.44
N LEU A 280 9.65 -0.88 17.45
CA LEU A 280 8.74 -0.87 18.62
C LEU A 280 8.79 0.47 19.37
N ARG A 281 9.98 1.06 19.53
CA ARG A 281 10.15 2.38 20.15
C ARG A 281 9.50 3.49 19.34
N VAL A 282 9.63 3.46 18.02
CA VAL A 282 8.93 4.40 17.13
C VAL A 282 7.42 4.23 17.24
N GLU A 283 6.90 3.00 17.26
CA GLU A 283 5.45 2.76 17.43
C GLU A 283 4.95 3.29 18.79
N ARG A 284 5.73 3.10 19.85
CA ARG A 284 5.44 3.70 21.16
C ARG A 284 5.40 5.23 21.10
N ALA A 285 6.35 5.85 20.42
CA ALA A 285 6.40 7.30 20.24
C ALA A 285 5.20 7.81 19.44
N LYS A 286 4.79 7.10 18.35
CA LYS A 286 3.58 7.40 17.58
C LYS A 286 2.35 7.41 18.49
N ALA A 287 2.13 6.34 19.25
CA ALA A 287 1.02 6.23 20.18
C ALA A 287 1.00 7.39 21.20
N LEU A 288 2.15 7.75 21.77
CA LEU A 288 2.25 8.87 22.72
C LEU A 288 2.00 10.23 22.05
N LEU A 289 2.47 10.45 20.82
CA LEU A 289 2.20 11.67 20.05
C LEU A 289 0.71 11.82 19.73
N GLU A 290 0.01 10.73 19.44
CA GLU A 290 -1.41 10.68 19.10
C GLU A 290 -2.32 10.90 20.30
N THR A 291 -1.94 10.37 21.48
CA THR A 291 -2.83 10.24 22.64
C THR A 291 -2.49 11.15 23.82
N THR A 292 -1.34 11.85 23.79
CA THR A 292 -0.89 12.68 24.92
C THR A 292 -0.43 14.08 24.49
N LEU A 293 -0.27 14.95 25.50
CA LEU A 293 0.32 16.30 25.35
C LEU A 293 1.80 16.36 25.72
N LEU A 294 2.43 15.21 25.99
CA LEU A 294 3.83 15.15 26.37
C LEU A 294 4.72 15.86 25.35
N SER A 295 5.75 16.55 25.81
CA SER A 295 6.80 17.06 24.94
C SER A 295 7.51 15.92 24.22
N PHE A 296 8.19 16.23 23.12
CA PHE A 296 8.91 15.18 22.39
C PHE A 296 10.07 14.61 23.22
N ASP A 297 10.71 15.42 24.06
CA ASP A 297 11.80 14.98 24.95
C ASP A 297 11.29 13.97 26.00
N GLU A 298 10.14 14.22 26.63
CA GLU A 298 9.50 13.27 27.54
C GLU A 298 9.10 11.96 26.82
N ILE A 299 8.67 12.04 25.56
CA ILE A 299 8.36 10.85 24.75
C ILE A 299 9.63 10.05 24.47
N VAL A 300 10.72 10.71 24.11
CA VAL A 300 12.01 10.07 23.83
C VAL A 300 12.51 9.29 25.05
N GLU A 301 12.46 9.90 26.23
CA GLU A 301 12.82 9.25 27.48
C GLU A 301 11.96 7.99 27.73
N ARG A 302 10.63 8.08 27.57
CA ARG A 302 9.70 6.97 27.73
C ARG A 302 9.87 5.85 26.69
N CYS A 303 10.55 6.16 25.59
CA CYS A 303 10.93 5.19 24.56
C CYS A 303 12.33 4.61 24.77
N GLY A 304 13.00 4.93 25.87
CA GLY A 304 14.31 4.37 26.23
C GLY A 304 15.47 4.97 25.43
N TYR A 305 15.36 6.24 25.06
CA TYR A 305 16.43 7.03 24.46
C TYR A 305 16.82 8.20 25.39
N SER A 306 18.11 8.48 25.45
CA SER A 306 18.65 9.65 26.15
C SER A 306 18.95 10.82 25.18
N ASP A 307 19.17 10.53 23.90
CA ASP A 307 19.47 11.52 22.86
C ASP A 307 18.27 11.77 21.95
N THR A 308 17.58 12.88 22.20
CA THR A 308 16.44 13.36 21.40
C THR A 308 16.80 13.57 19.94
N SER A 309 18.02 14.01 19.63
CA SER A 309 18.44 14.28 18.25
C SER A 309 18.53 12.99 17.44
N SER A 310 19.16 11.96 17.98
CA SER A 310 19.25 10.63 17.36
C SER A 310 17.87 9.99 17.19
N PHE A 311 17.01 10.09 18.21
CA PHE A 311 15.67 9.54 18.12
C PHE A 311 14.79 10.29 17.10
N ARG A 312 14.92 11.62 17.00
CA ARG A 312 14.24 12.42 15.99
C ARG A 312 14.60 12.00 14.55
N LYS A 313 15.89 11.72 14.31
CA LYS A 313 16.36 11.19 13.00
C LYS A 313 15.78 9.79 12.73
N LEU A 314 15.76 8.93 13.75
CA LEU A 314 15.15 7.59 13.64
C LEU A 314 13.65 7.70 13.32
N PHE A 315 12.92 8.53 14.08
CA PHE A 315 11.49 8.75 13.89
C PHE A 315 11.17 9.27 12.48
N LYS A 316 11.90 10.32 12.04
CA LYS A 316 11.74 10.86 10.67
C LYS A 316 12.02 9.82 9.60
N ARG A 317 13.07 9.01 9.76
CA ARG A 317 13.38 7.92 8.82
C ARG A 317 12.29 6.87 8.76
N ALA A 318 11.70 6.52 9.90
CA ALA A 318 10.66 5.49 9.99
C ALA A 318 9.28 5.97 9.55
N THR A 319 8.96 7.26 9.72
CA THR A 319 7.62 7.82 9.47
C THR A 319 7.56 8.79 8.29
N SER A 320 8.71 9.19 7.74
CA SER A 320 8.85 10.25 6.73
C SER A 320 8.37 11.65 7.21
N LEU A 321 8.01 11.80 8.48
CA LEU A 321 7.51 13.04 9.09
C LEU A 321 8.37 13.45 10.28
N MET A 322 8.44 14.76 10.55
CA MET A 322 8.94 15.24 11.81
C MET A 322 7.93 14.95 12.94
N PRO A 323 8.36 14.75 14.20
CA PRO A 323 7.43 14.43 15.29
C PRO A 323 6.29 15.46 15.49
N ALA A 324 6.57 16.75 15.27
CA ALA A 324 5.57 17.79 15.35
C ALA A 324 4.51 17.66 14.25
N ASP A 325 4.94 17.45 12.99
CA ASP A 325 4.07 17.26 11.83
C ASP A 325 3.24 15.98 11.98
N TYR A 326 3.86 14.92 12.52
CA TYR A 326 3.17 13.67 12.82
C TYR A 326 2.05 13.89 13.84
N ARG A 327 2.34 14.58 14.96
CA ARG A 327 1.35 14.90 15.99
C ARG A 327 0.21 15.75 15.42
N GLU A 328 0.51 16.78 14.64
CA GLU A 328 -0.50 17.64 14.03
C GLU A 328 -1.46 16.83 13.15
N ARG A 329 -0.93 15.88 12.38
CA ARG A 329 -1.69 15.09 11.41
C ARG A 329 -2.51 13.97 12.03
N PHE A 330 -2.00 13.28 13.06
CA PHE A 330 -2.59 12.04 13.57
C PHE A 330 -3.24 12.15 14.95
N ARG A 331 -3.01 13.23 15.66
CA ARG A 331 -3.62 13.42 16.97
C ARG A 331 -5.12 13.67 16.82
N LEU A 332 -5.92 12.77 17.41
CA LEU A 332 -7.37 12.98 17.54
C LEU A 332 -7.61 14.12 18.52
N ARG A 333 -8.14 15.23 18.03
CA ARG A 333 -8.60 16.34 18.89
C ARG A 333 -9.98 15.94 19.40
N PRO A 334 -10.19 15.85 20.72
CA PRO A 334 -11.55 15.76 21.24
C PRO A 334 -12.30 17.02 20.82
N HIS A 335 -13.46 16.85 20.24
CA HIS A 335 -14.38 17.94 19.90
C HIS A 335 -14.98 18.55 21.16
#